data_9a1a144405d242f2a02d2bd7f4a619da
#
_entry.id   9a1a144405d242f2a02d2bd7f4a619da
#
_cell.length_a   1.000
_cell.length_b   1.000
_cell.length_c   1.000
_cell.angle_alpha   90.00
_cell.angle_beta   90.00
_cell.angle_gamma   90.00
#
_symmetry.space_group_name_H-M   'P 1'
#
loop_
_entity.id
_entity.type
_entity.pdbx_description
1 polymer ?
#
loop_
_entity_poly.entity_id
_entity_poly.type
_entity_poly.pdbx_seq_one_letter_code
_entity_poly.pdbx_strand_id
1 'polypeptide(L)'
;MRTNDLLADLERGDAAALARAISMVENQREGFEKLLAELHKKVGVRPTHRIGITGPPGAGKSTLTEQLVRAYRERGLKVAVIAVDPTSPFTGGALLGDRIRMESVSLDPGVFIRSMATRGAQGGLATTTEEVADVLEAFGFDRILIETVGVGQTELDVAATAETTVLVLVPESGDGIQTLKAGVMEIAELYVINKSDRPGADKLRQEIEVMLGIRKGNAFVNVRPHHGPTAAKRSGGAGEGRRDPAAAKDSWEAPVLMTVATKGQGIAELVATLDRHHDFLQSSGKLEERRRRRLAARTRAVLNRAIRQWVLDETEAEDLLARRLDDVAAGTRSPYDVAAEVLNKVRNGK
;
A
#
# COMPACT_ATOMS: atom_id res chain seq x y z
N MET A 1 -28.06 14.44 4.31
CA MET A 1 -27.51 14.49 5.70
C MET A 1 -26.38 15.50 5.65
N ARG A 2 -26.37 16.49 6.54
CA ARG A 2 -25.32 17.53 6.53
C ARG A 2 -23.98 16.92 6.96
N THR A 3 -22.87 17.35 6.38
CA THR A 3 -21.51 16.87 6.73
C THR A 3 -21.24 16.99 8.24
N ASN A 4 -21.77 18.02 8.89
CA ASN A 4 -21.61 18.24 10.33
C ASN A 4 -22.29 17.16 11.17
N ASP A 5 -23.47 16.66 10.75
CA ASP A 5 -24.17 15.58 11.47
C ASP A 5 -23.36 14.28 11.37
N LEU A 6 -22.79 14.02 10.18
CA LEU A 6 -21.92 12.86 9.96
C LEU A 6 -20.65 12.91 10.82
N LEU A 7 -20.02 14.09 10.94
CA LEU A 7 -18.84 14.28 11.81
C LEU A 7 -19.18 14.02 13.28
N ALA A 8 -20.31 14.52 13.77
CA ALA A 8 -20.76 14.27 15.14
C ALA A 8 -21.02 12.78 15.42
N ASP A 9 -21.62 12.06 14.43
CA ASP A 9 -21.83 10.61 14.54
C ASP A 9 -20.50 9.85 14.58
N LEU A 10 -19.53 10.23 13.75
CA LEU A 10 -18.18 9.65 13.75
C LEU A 10 -17.47 9.87 15.09
N GLU A 11 -17.63 11.04 15.71
CA GLU A 11 -17.05 11.34 17.03
C GLU A 11 -17.66 10.48 18.16
N ARG A 12 -18.91 10.09 18.02
CA ARG A 12 -19.57 9.15 18.94
C ARG A 12 -19.18 7.68 18.70
N GLY A 13 -18.38 7.39 17.68
CA GLY A 13 -17.94 6.04 17.35
C GLY A 13 -19.00 5.21 16.61
N ASP A 14 -19.94 5.84 15.89
CA ASP A 14 -20.98 5.14 15.13
C ASP A 14 -20.36 4.45 13.89
N ALA A 15 -20.39 3.11 13.89
CA ALA A 15 -19.88 2.30 12.79
C ALA A 15 -20.67 2.50 11.47
N ALA A 16 -21.97 2.81 11.57
CA ALA A 16 -22.78 3.12 10.38
C ALA A 16 -22.40 4.47 9.78
N ALA A 17 -22.06 5.46 10.62
CA ALA A 17 -21.51 6.73 10.17
C ALA A 17 -20.15 6.54 9.51
N LEU A 18 -19.28 5.67 10.06
CA LEU A 18 -18.00 5.32 9.43
C LEU A 18 -18.20 4.74 8.03
N ALA A 19 -19.11 3.76 7.88
CA ALA A 19 -19.41 3.17 6.58
C ALA A 19 -19.94 4.19 5.57
N ARG A 20 -20.76 5.14 6.02
CA ARG A 20 -21.27 6.25 5.19
C ARG A 20 -20.16 7.22 4.79
N ALA A 21 -19.29 7.60 5.73
CA ALA A 21 -18.14 8.48 5.47
C ALA A 21 -17.19 7.88 4.43
N ILE A 22 -16.84 6.61 4.59
CA ILE A 22 -16.00 5.89 3.62
C ILE A 22 -16.68 5.83 2.25
N SER A 23 -17.98 5.51 2.19
CA SER A 23 -18.72 5.49 0.92
C SER A 23 -18.83 6.87 0.26
N MET A 24 -18.87 7.95 1.05
CA MET A 24 -18.86 9.32 0.56
C MET A 24 -17.50 9.67 -0.07
N VAL A 25 -16.41 9.30 0.59
CA VAL A 25 -15.03 9.51 0.11
C VAL A 25 -14.75 8.65 -1.13
N GLU A 26 -15.06 7.35 -1.08
CA GLU A 26 -14.82 6.41 -2.18
C GLU A 26 -15.53 6.83 -3.48
N ASN A 27 -16.74 7.37 -3.37
CA ASN A 27 -17.53 7.79 -4.50
C ASN A 27 -17.43 9.30 -4.79
N GLN A 28 -16.55 10.03 -4.10
CA GLN A 28 -16.34 11.48 -4.25
C GLN A 28 -17.67 12.27 -4.25
N ARG A 29 -18.58 11.91 -3.33
CA ARG A 29 -19.90 12.56 -3.23
C ARG A 29 -19.74 13.97 -2.68
N GLU A 30 -20.68 14.85 -3.01
CA GLU A 30 -20.70 16.25 -2.54
C GLU A 30 -20.38 16.36 -1.06
N GLY A 31 -19.42 17.24 -0.72
CA GLY A 31 -18.95 17.50 0.64
C GLY A 31 -17.87 16.54 1.16
N PHE A 32 -17.37 15.56 0.37
CA PHE A 32 -16.32 14.64 0.81
C PHE A 32 -15.01 15.36 1.12
N GLU A 33 -14.67 16.42 0.39
CA GLU A 33 -13.45 17.20 0.63
C GLU A 33 -13.52 17.93 1.98
N LYS A 34 -14.69 18.49 2.30
CA LYS A 34 -14.93 19.14 3.59
C LYS A 34 -14.84 18.14 4.74
N LEU A 35 -15.40 16.93 4.55
CA LEU A 35 -15.30 15.84 5.51
C LEU A 35 -13.83 15.46 5.75
N LEU A 36 -13.06 15.25 4.68
CA LEU A 36 -11.64 14.91 4.77
C LEU A 36 -10.80 16.01 5.42
N ALA A 37 -11.09 17.29 5.11
CA ALA A 37 -10.40 18.43 5.73
C ALA A 37 -10.59 18.47 7.25
N GLU A 38 -11.80 18.18 7.74
CA GLU A 38 -12.06 18.12 9.19
C GLU A 38 -11.42 16.89 9.83
N LEU A 39 -11.51 15.72 9.20
CA LEU A 39 -10.90 14.49 9.73
C LEU A 39 -9.38 14.55 9.73
N HIS A 40 -8.77 15.26 8.78
CA HIS A 40 -7.31 15.41 8.69
C HIS A 40 -6.71 16.02 9.97
N LYS A 41 -7.45 16.85 10.69
CA LYS A 41 -7.01 17.42 11.97
C LYS A 41 -6.77 16.35 13.06
N LYS A 42 -7.31 15.13 12.88
CA LYS A 42 -7.19 14.00 13.82
C LYS A 42 -6.18 12.96 13.36
N VAL A 43 -5.72 13.05 12.09
CA VAL A 43 -4.71 12.14 11.53
C VAL A 43 -3.35 12.44 12.16
N GLY A 44 -2.64 11.39 12.60
CA GLY A 44 -1.34 11.52 13.26
C GLY A 44 -1.40 11.89 14.75
N VAL A 45 -2.60 12.11 15.32
CA VAL A 45 -2.75 12.42 16.75
C VAL A 45 -2.59 11.17 17.62
N ARG A 46 -2.96 10.01 17.10
CA ARG A 46 -2.79 8.71 17.75
C ARG A 46 -1.77 7.86 17.01
N PRO A 47 -1.04 6.97 17.74
CA PRO A 47 -0.12 6.03 17.10
C PRO A 47 -0.92 4.98 16.33
N THR A 48 -1.10 5.20 15.04
CA THR A 48 -1.69 4.22 14.12
C THR A 48 -0.60 3.64 13.24
N HIS A 49 -0.64 2.32 12.99
CA HIS A 49 0.28 1.64 12.10
C HIS A 49 -0.45 1.12 10.86
N ARG A 50 -0.08 1.62 9.67
CA ARG A 50 -0.62 1.21 8.37
C ARG A 50 0.29 0.14 7.77
N ILE A 51 -0.24 -1.05 7.57
CA ILE A 51 0.48 -2.23 7.11
C ILE A 51 -0.07 -2.65 5.75
N GLY A 52 0.76 -2.62 4.73
CA GLY A 52 0.45 -3.10 3.39
C GLY A 52 0.80 -4.58 3.25
N ILE A 53 -0.12 -5.38 2.73
CA ILE A 53 0.04 -6.81 2.48
C ILE A 53 -0.14 -7.06 1.00
N THR A 54 0.94 -7.46 0.33
CA THR A 54 0.97 -7.68 -1.12
C THR A 54 1.61 -9.01 -1.46
N GLY A 55 1.53 -9.42 -2.71
CA GLY A 55 2.11 -10.68 -3.21
C GLY A 55 1.21 -11.35 -4.24
N PRO A 56 1.65 -12.45 -4.86
CA PRO A 56 0.94 -13.09 -5.96
C PRO A 56 -0.44 -13.63 -5.53
N PRO A 57 -1.35 -13.85 -6.50
CA PRO A 57 -2.62 -14.52 -6.24
C PRO A 57 -2.37 -15.90 -5.62
N GLY A 58 -3.26 -16.31 -4.70
CA GLY A 58 -3.13 -17.62 -4.05
C GLY A 58 -2.03 -17.72 -2.98
N ALA A 59 -1.25 -16.68 -2.72
CA ALA A 59 -0.24 -16.69 -1.65
C ALA A 59 -0.82 -16.80 -0.23
N GLY A 60 -2.15 -16.63 -0.08
CA GLY A 60 -2.83 -16.73 1.20
C GLY A 60 -2.81 -15.42 2.00
N LYS A 61 -2.75 -14.29 1.30
CA LYS A 61 -2.77 -12.95 1.91
C LYS A 61 -3.98 -12.75 2.81
N SER A 62 -5.19 -13.03 2.34
CA SER A 62 -6.43 -12.84 3.12
C SER A 62 -6.47 -13.72 4.37
N THR A 63 -5.97 -14.97 4.29
CA THR A 63 -5.82 -15.83 5.48
C THR A 63 -4.80 -15.26 6.46
N LEU A 64 -3.68 -14.73 5.94
CA LEU A 64 -2.65 -14.09 6.77
C LEU A 64 -3.21 -12.82 7.43
N THR A 65 -3.96 -11.99 6.67
CA THR A 65 -4.63 -10.79 7.15
C THR A 65 -5.61 -11.13 8.28
N GLU A 66 -6.42 -12.17 8.12
CA GLU A 66 -7.33 -12.65 9.16
C GLU A 66 -6.59 -13.04 10.45
N GLN A 67 -5.48 -13.77 10.33
CA GLN A 67 -4.66 -14.15 11.49
C GLN A 67 -4.03 -12.93 12.19
N LEU A 68 -3.59 -11.93 11.42
CA LEU A 68 -3.09 -10.67 11.97
C LEU A 68 -4.19 -9.90 12.71
N VAL A 69 -5.42 -9.84 12.14
CA VAL A 69 -6.58 -9.25 12.80
C VAL A 69 -6.82 -9.92 14.15
N ARG A 70 -6.87 -11.25 14.20
CA ARG A 70 -7.06 -12.01 15.44
C ARG A 70 -5.98 -11.70 16.46
N ALA A 71 -4.72 -11.77 16.06
CA ALA A 71 -3.59 -11.52 16.96
C ALA A 71 -3.58 -10.09 17.54
N TYR A 72 -3.94 -9.08 16.74
CA TYR A 72 -4.08 -7.71 17.23
C TYR A 72 -5.32 -7.53 18.11
N ARG A 73 -6.44 -8.20 17.80
CA ARG A 73 -7.65 -8.17 18.61
C ARG A 73 -7.46 -8.82 19.98
N GLU A 74 -6.70 -9.92 20.07
CA GLU A 74 -6.29 -10.54 21.35
C GLU A 74 -5.50 -9.57 22.24
N ARG A 75 -4.81 -8.61 21.64
CA ARG A 75 -4.09 -7.53 22.34
C ARG A 75 -4.99 -6.32 22.66
N GLY A 76 -6.29 -6.39 22.38
CA GLY A 76 -7.26 -5.31 22.60
C GLY A 76 -7.23 -4.16 21.59
N LEU A 77 -6.42 -4.27 20.51
CA LEU A 77 -6.28 -3.22 19.51
C LEU A 77 -7.47 -3.20 18.53
N LYS A 78 -7.91 -2.02 18.11
CA LYS A 78 -8.90 -1.86 17.03
C LYS A 78 -8.22 -2.00 15.69
N VAL A 79 -8.78 -2.84 14.80
CA VAL A 79 -8.18 -3.18 13.52
C VAL A 79 -9.13 -2.87 12.38
N ALA A 80 -8.67 -2.11 11.40
CA ALA A 80 -9.37 -1.94 10.13
C ALA A 80 -8.66 -2.71 9.02
N VAL A 81 -9.43 -3.26 8.07
CA VAL A 81 -8.93 -3.92 6.87
C VAL A 81 -9.49 -3.22 5.64
N ILE A 82 -8.63 -2.81 4.75
CA ILE A 82 -8.95 -2.32 3.41
C ILE A 82 -8.51 -3.41 2.42
N ALA A 83 -9.47 -4.12 1.84
CA ALA A 83 -9.20 -5.09 0.78
C ALA A 83 -9.36 -4.40 -0.58
N VAL A 84 -8.26 -4.29 -1.31
CA VAL A 84 -8.20 -3.62 -2.61
C VAL A 84 -8.36 -4.64 -3.72
N ASP A 85 -9.57 -4.70 -4.29
CA ASP A 85 -9.94 -5.63 -5.34
C ASP A 85 -9.87 -5.02 -6.74
N PRO A 86 -9.51 -5.79 -7.79
CA PRO A 86 -9.72 -5.34 -9.15
C PRO A 86 -11.20 -5.09 -9.40
N THR A 87 -11.49 -4.06 -10.17
CA THR A 87 -12.86 -3.73 -10.55
C THR A 87 -13.49 -4.86 -11.35
N SER A 88 -14.64 -5.34 -10.92
CA SER A 88 -15.43 -6.29 -11.70
C SER A 88 -15.86 -5.64 -13.04
N PRO A 89 -15.55 -6.26 -14.20
CA PRO A 89 -15.96 -5.73 -15.49
C PRO A 89 -17.48 -5.74 -15.68
N PHE A 90 -18.21 -6.51 -14.86
CA PHE A 90 -19.67 -6.64 -14.96
C PHE A 90 -20.43 -5.69 -14.05
N THR A 91 -19.93 -5.46 -12.82
CA THR A 91 -20.66 -4.66 -11.81
C THR A 91 -20.01 -3.31 -11.55
N GLY A 92 -18.78 -3.09 -12.00
CA GLY A 92 -17.99 -1.90 -11.69
C GLY A 92 -17.65 -1.75 -10.19
N GLY A 93 -17.96 -2.77 -9.38
CA GLY A 93 -17.67 -2.81 -7.94
C GLY A 93 -16.55 -3.80 -7.60
N ALA A 94 -16.16 -3.86 -6.31
CA ALA A 94 -15.23 -4.85 -5.80
C ALA A 94 -15.82 -6.27 -5.92
N LEU A 95 -14.99 -7.24 -6.21
CA LEU A 95 -15.40 -8.65 -6.17
C LEU A 95 -15.63 -9.02 -4.70
N LEU A 96 -16.87 -9.41 -4.36
CA LEU A 96 -17.31 -9.71 -2.99
C LEU A 96 -16.57 -10.87 -2.28
N GLY A 97 -15.60 -11.51 -2.95
CA GLY A 97 -14.93 -12.72 -2.47
C GLY A 97 -14.18 -12.59 -1.14
N ASP A 98 -13.67 -11.39 -0.81
CA ASP A 98 -12.83 -11.22 0.38
C ASP A 98 -13.63 -11.04 1.67
N ARG A 99 -14.84 -10.46 1.60
CA ARG A 99 -15.75 -10.40 2.78
C ARG A 99 -16.11 -11.78 3.31
N ILE A 100 -16.35 -12.74 2.40
CA ILE A 100 -16.70 -14.13 2.76
C ILE A 100 -15.51 -14.81 3.44
N ARG A 101 -14.28 -14.48 3.06
CA ARG A 101 -13.07 -15.10 3.60
C ARG A 101 -12.72 -14.64 5.02
N MET A 102 -13.18 -13.46 5.46
CA MET A 102 -12.94 -12.88 6.79
C MET A 102 -14.18 -12.87 7.66
N GLU A 103 -15.17 -13.72 7.36
CA GLU A 103 -16.45 -13.76 8.08
C GLU A 103 -16.27 -14.00 9.58
N SER A 104 -15.27 -14.79 9.96
CA SER A 104 -14.97 -15.15 11.34
C SER A 104 -14.57 -13.97 12.23
N VAL A 105 -14.03 -12.89 11.67
CA VAL A 105 -13.59 -11.68 12.41
C VAL A 105 -14.50 -10.48 12.14
N SER A 106 -15.38 -10.56 11.16
CA SER A 106 -16.24 -9.44 10.74
C SER A 106 -17.30 -9.03 11.76
N LEU A 107 -17.63 -9.90 12.69
CA LEU A 107 -18.60 -9.66 13.77
C LEU A 107 -17.98 -9.06 15.03
N ASP A 108 -16.64 -8.97 15.11
CA ASP A 108 -15.98 -8.34 16.26
C ASP A 108 -16.16 -6.82 16.20
N PRO A 109 -16.69 -6.17 17.25
CA PRO A 109 -16.96 -4.72 17.27
C PRO A 109 -15.68 -3.86 17.17
N GLY A 110 -14.50 -4.44 17.42
CA GLY A 110 -13.20 -3.78 17.24
C GLY A 110 -12.61 -3.98 15.84
N VAL A 111 -13.34 -4.60 14.90
CA VAL A 111 -12.90 -4.86 13.54
C VAL A 111 -13.79 -4.13 12.54
N PHE A 112 -13.19 -3.51 11.55
CA PHE A 112 -13.89 -2.93 10.41
C PHE A 112 -13.26 -3.42 9.11
N ILE A 113 -14.08 -3.92 8.18
CA ILE A 113 -13.61 -4.45 6.89
C ILE A 113 -14.28 -3.70 5.75
N ARG A 114 -13.48 -3.19 4.83
CA ARG A 114 -13.96 -2.53 3.61
C ARG A 114 -13.28 -3.09 2.38
N SER A 115 -14.05 -3.62 1.43
CA SER A 115 -13.57 -3.93 0.09
C SER A 115 -13.72 -2.70 -0.79
N MET A 116 -12.64 -2.33 -1.48
CA MET A 116 -12.59 -1.20 -2.40
C MET A 116 -12.29 -1.71 -3.82
N ALA A 117 -12.99 -1.18 -4.82
CA ALA A 117 -12.74 -1.51 -6.22
C ALA A 117 -11.65 -0.59 -6.80
N THR A 118 -10.77 -1.16 -7.64
CA THR A 118 -9.83 -0.39 -8.47
C THR A 118 -10.57 0.30 -9.61
N ARG A 119 -11.55 1.14 -9.31
CA ARG A 119 -12.24 1.90 -10.38
C ARG A 119 -11.18 2.68 -11.12
N GLY A 120 -11.24 2.72 -12.47
CA GLY A 120 -10.32 3.46 -13.34
C GLY A 120 -10.30 4.98 -13.08
N ALA A 121 -10.30 5.36 -11.83
CA ALA A 121 -10.27 6.72 -11.33
C ALA A 121 -8.93 7.35 -11.72
N GLN A 122 -9.00 8.30 -12.57
CA GLN A 122 -7.89 9.20 -12.91
C GLN A 122 -7.54 10.00 -11.63
N GLY A 123 -6.46 9.63 -11.02
CA GLY A 123 -6.00 10.11 -9.71
C GLY A 123 -5.57 8.96 -8.81
N GLY A 124 -5.89 7.74 -9.22
CA GLY A 124 -5.35 6.48 -8.70
C GLY A 124 -6.08 5.96 -7.48
N LEU A 125 -6.15 4.65 -7.44
CA LEU A 125 -6.55 3.85 -6.29
C LEU A 125 -5.79 4.26 -5.03
N ALA A 126 -4.50 4.59 -5.17
CA ALA A 126 -3.64 5.03 -4.07
C ALA A 126 -4.24 6.22 -3.32
N THR A 127 -4.70 7.28 -4.03
CA THR A 127 -5.26 8.46 -3.38
C THR A 127 -6.53 8.15 -2.60
N THR A 128 -7.47 7.41 -3.19
CA THR A 128 -8.72 7.03 -2.51
C THR A 128 -8.47 6.09 -1.34
N THR A 129 -7.53 5.16 -1.47
CA THR A 129 -7.13 4.26 -0.38
C THR A 129 -6.49 5.03 0.77
N GLU A 130 -5.64 6.03 0.48
CA GLU A 130 -5.08 6.93 1.49
C GLU A 130 -6.18 7.73 2.20
N GLU A 131 -7.13 8.30 1.44
CA GLU A 131 -8.26 9.05 1.99
C GLU A 131 -9.12 8.19 2.92
N VAL A 132 -9.40 6.94 2.54
CA VAL A 132 -10.12 5.99 3.39
C VAL A 132 -9.30 5.59 4.62
N ALA A 133 -7.99 5.36 4.47
CA ALA A 133 -7.11 5.07 5.60
C ALA A 133 -7.07 6.25 6.60
N ASP A 134 -7.10 7.49 6.13
CA ASP A 134 -7.20 8.67 7.01
C ASP A 134 -8.52 8.74 7.77
N VAL A 135 -9.64 8.39 7.12
CA VAL A 135 -10.95 8.29 7.81
C VAL A 135 -10.90 7.26 8.93
N LEU A 136 -10.29 6.09 8.66
CA LEU A 136 -10.14 5.02 9.65
C LEU A 136 -9.21 5.43 10.80
N GLU A 137 -8.09 6.07 10.50
CA GLU A 137 -7.17 6.59 11.51
C GLU A 137 -7.85 7.66 12.39
N ALA A 138 -8.55 8.62 11.76
CA ALA A 138 -9.29 9.66 12.48
C ALA A 138 -10.43 9.10 13.36
N PHE A 139 -11.03 7.98 12.95
CA PHE A 139 -12.04 7.26 13.73
C PHE A 139 -11.43 6.51 14.94
N GLY A 140 -10.13 6.25 14.93
CA GLY A 140 -9.37 5.70 16.05
C GLY A 140 -9.05 4.22 15.96
N PHE A 141 -8.77 3.70 14.77
CA PHE A 141 -8.18 2.37 14.60
C PHE A 141 -6.68 2.40 14.89
N ASP A 142 -6.20 1.40 15.63
CA ASP A 142 -4.79 1.27 16.02
C ASP A 142 -3.95 0.62 14.90
N ARG A 143 -4.56 -0.27 14.12
CA ARG A 143 -3.95 -0.98 12.99
C ARG A 143 -4.84 -0.87 11.77
N ILE A 144 -4.24 -0.52 10.63
CA ILE A 144 -4.93 -0.48 9.33
C ILE A 144 -4.17 -1.41 8.40
N LEU A 145 -4.78 -2.56 8.08
CA LEU A 145 -4.24 -3.55 7.16
C LEU A 145 -4.77 -3.25 5.77
N ILE A 146 -3.87 -3.07 4.79
CA ILE A 146 -4.23 -2.76 3.40
C ILE A 146 -3.77 -3.93 2.54
N GLU A 147 -4.71 -4.75 2.06
CA GLU A 147 -4.44 -5.95 1.30
C GLU A 147 -4.72 -5.76 -0.18
N THR A 148 -3.82 -6.25 -1.06
CA THR A 148 -4.05 -6.34 -2.50
C THR A 148 -4.53 -7.71 -2.91
N VAL A 149 -5.36 -7.80 -3.97
CA VAL A 149 -5.80 -9.09 -4.52
C VAL A 149 -4.73 -9.76 -5.42
N GLY A 150 -3.62 -9.07 -5.67
CA GLY A 150 -2.47 -9.66 -6.37
C GLY A 150 -2.57 -9.65 -7.90
N VAL A 151 -3.34 -8.74 -8.48
CA VAL A 151 -3.40 -8.54 -9.93
C VAL A 151 -3.23 -7.06 -10.27
N GLY A 152 -2.25 -6.73 -11.10
CA GLY A 152 -2.06 -5.40 -11.66
C GLY A 152 -0.97 -4.55 -10.99
N GLN A 153 -1.09 -3.22 -11.08
CA GLN A 153 -0.14 -2.24 -10.50
C GLN A 153 -0.49 -1.87 -9.04
N THR A 154 -1.55 -2.43 -8.48
CA THR A 154 -2.06 -2.15 -7.13
C THR A 154 -1.07 -2.47 -6.02
N GLU A 155 -0.07 -3.32 -6.30
CA GLU A 155 0.97 -3.69 -5.35
C GLU A 155 1.85 -2.49 -4.95
N LEU A 156 2.20 -1.62 -5.92
CA LEU A 156 2.97 -0.40 -5.67
C LEU A 156 2.12 0.66 -4.96
N ASP A 157 0.83 0.74 -5.30
CA ASP A 157 -0.10 1.70 -4.69
C ASP A 157 -0.30 1.42 -3.20
N VAL A 158 -0.38 0.13 -2.82
CA VAL A 158 -0.48 -0.27 -1.40
C VAL A 158 0.78 0.11 -0.64
N ALA A 159 1.95 -0.11 -1.23
CA ALA A 159 3.21 0.27 -0.59
C ALA A 159 3.34 1.80 -0.43
N ALA A 160 2.80 2.58 -1.36
CA ALA A 160 2.77 4.04 -1.23
C ALA A 160 1.89 4.51 -0.06
N THR A 161 0.82 3.78 0.26
CA THR A 161 -0.13 4.11 1.33
C THR A 161 0.30 3.60 2.70
N ALA A 162 1.05 2.49 2.74
CA ALA A 162 1.48 1.82 3.97
C ALA A 162 2.73 2.47 4.61
N GLU A 163 2.92 2.22 5.89
CA GLU A 163 4.15 2.55 6.63
C GLU A 163 5.10 1.34 6.65
N THR A 164 4.53 0.13 6.61
CA THR A 164 5.25 -1.14 6.52
C THR A 164 4.65 -1.98 5.42
N THR A 165 5.44 -2.47 4.48
CA THR A 165 5.00 -3.34 3.39
C THR A 165 5.49 -4.76 3.61
N VAL A 166 4.56 -5.71 3.63
CA VAL A 166 4.79 -7.14 3.73
C VAL A 166 4.58 -7.78 2.35
N LEU A 167 5.61 -8.42 1.82
CA LEU A 167 5.50 -9.23 0.60
C LEU A 167 5.31 -10.69 0.97
N VAL A 168 4.14 -11.23 0.64
CA VAL A 168 3.77 -12.63 0.91
C VAL A 168 4.05 -13.49 -0.30
N LEU A 169 4.85 -14.53 -0.11
CA LEU A 169 5.26 -15.49 -1.13
C LEU A 169 4.87 -16.92 -0.72
N VAL A 170 4.91 -17.85 -1.65
CA VAL A 170 4.69 -19.29 -1.39
C VAL A 170 5.74 -20.12 -2.12
N PRO A 171 6.04 -21.35 -1.66
CA PRO A 171 7.08 -22.19 -2.26
C PRO A 171 6.93 -22.40 -3.76
N GLU A 172 5.68 -22.45 -4.26
CA GLU A 172 5.37 -22.60 -5.68
C GLU A 172 5.69 -21.35 -6.51
N SER A 173 6.04 -20.25 -5.86
CA SER A 173 6.45 -19.00 -6.53
C SER A 173 7.89 -19.04 -7.06
N GLY A 174 8.59 -20.18 -7.02
CA GLY A 174 10.00 -20.29 -7.43
C GLY A 174 10.28 -19.77 -8.85
N ASP A 175 9.44 -20.08 -9.84
CA ASP A 175 9.45 -19.44 -11.15
C ASP A 175 8.87 -18.01 -11.11
N GLY A 176 8.14 -17.67 -10.06
CA GLY A 176 7.45 -16.40 -9.86
C GLY A 176 8.32 -15.30 -9.26
N ILE A 177 9.48 -15.58 -8.63
CA ILE A 177 10.40 -14.52 -8.19
C ILE A 177 10.90 -13.73 -9.41
N GLN A 178 11.16 -14.40 -10.52
CA GLN A 178 11.54 -13.73 -11.77
C GLN A 178 10.37 -12.97 -12.42
N THR A 179 9.13 -13.42 -12.16
CA THR A 179 7.89 -12.77 -12.65
C THR A 179 7.38 -11.68 -11.72
N LEU A 180 7.78 -11.69 -10.44
CA LEU A 180 7.51 -10.58 -9.52
C LEU A 180 8.21 -9.34 -10.05
N LYS A 181 7.42 -8.34 -10.44
CA LYS A 181 7.93 -7.05 -10.90
C LYS A 181 9.02 -6.58 -9.93
N ALA A 182 10.21 -6.30 -10.43
CA ALA A 182 11.38 -5.89 -9.65
C ALA A 182 11.03 -4.81 -8.61
N GLY A 183 10.08 -3.90 -8.92
CA GLY A 183 9.62 -2.85 -8.02
C GLY A 183 8.99 -3.34 -6.71
N VAL A 184 8.20 -4.43 -6.71
CA VAL A 184 7.55 -4.93 -5.49
C VAL A 184 8.56 -5.53 -4.51
N MET A 185 9.58 -6.21 -5.07
CA MET A 185 10.69 -6.73 -4.26
C MET A 185 11.54 -5.60 -3.64
N GLU A 186 11.53 -4.42 -4.23
CA GLU A 186 12.33 -3.28 -3.74
C GLU A 186 11.69 -2.51 -2.60
N ILE A 187 10.37 -2.52 -2.54
CA ILE A 187 9.59 -1.74 -1.57
C ILE A 187 9.20 -2.52 -0.33
N ALA A 188 9.40 -3.86 -0.31
CA ALA A 188 9.05 -4.69 0.83
C ALA A 188 10.02 -4.48 2.00
N GLU A 189 9.48 -4.24 3.17
CA GLU A 189 10.21 -4.19 4.43
C GLU A 189 10.26 -5.53 5.16
N LEU A 190 9.30 -6.42 4.88
CA LEU A 190 9.26 -7.79 5.38
C LEU A 190 8.90 -8.76 4.26
N TYR A 191 9.54 -9.91 4.26
CA TYR A 191 9.20 -11.02 3.38
C TYR A 191 8.58 -12.14 4.21
N VAL A 192 7.43 -12.66 3.77
CA VAL A 192 6.73 -13.76 4.42
C VAL A 192 6.58 -14.90 3.42
N ILE A 193 7.19 -16.04 3.71
CA ILE A 193 6.95 -17.27 2.97
C ILE A 193 5.80 -18.00 3.67
N ASN A 194 4.61 -17.87 3.12
CA ASN A 194 3.43 -18.54 3.62
C ASN A 194 3.33 -19.96 3.03
N LYS A 195 2.52 -20.83 3.65
CA LYS A 195 2.45 -22.26 3.35
C LYS A 195 3.83 -22.93 3.45
N SER A 196 4.60 -22.54 4.45
CA SER A 196 5.98 -23.02 4.66
C SER A 196 6.07 -24.49 5.06
N ASP A 197 4.92 -25.16 5.29
CA ASP A 197 4.80 -26.60 5.44
C ASP A 197 4.90 -27.36 4.10
N ARG A 198 4.94 -26.66 2.97
CA ARG A 198 5.10 -27.26 1.64
C ARG A 198 6.57 -27.40 1.24
N PRO A 199 6.90 -28.41 0.40
CA PRO A 199 8.24 -28.55 -0.14
C PRO A 199 8.73 -27.29 -0.86
N GLY A 200 10.02 -26.97 -0.74
CA GLY A 200 10.62 -25.82 -1.42
C GLY A 200 10.64 -24.53 -0.61
N ALA A 201 10.01 -24.48 0.56
CA ALA A 201 9.99 -23.28 1.39
C ALA A 201 11.38 -22.81 1.82
N ASP A 202 12.25 -23.72 2.25
CA ASP A 202 13.62 -23.40 2.65
C ASP A 202 14.49 -22.93 1.46
N LYS A 203 14.27 -23.54 0.27
CA LYS A 203 14.95 -23.10 -0.96
C LYS A 203 14.55 -21.66 -1.32
N LEU A 204 13.26 -21.37 -1.30
CA LEU A 204 12.74 -20.02 -1.57
C LEU A 204 13.29 -19.01 -0.58
N ARG A 205 13.36 -19.37 0.72
CA ARG A 205 13.98 -18.55 1.76
C ARG A 205 15.40 -18.19 1.41
N GLN A 206 16.23 -19.19 1.08
CA GLN A 206 17.64 -18.98 0.72
C GLN A 206 17.78 -18.07 -0.50
N GLU A 207 16.95 -18.27 -1.55
CA GLU A 207 16.96 -17.45 -2.75
C GLU A 207 16.68 -15.96 -2.42
N ILE A 208 15.69 -15.70 -1.58
CA ILE A 208 15.36 -14.32 -1.13
C ILE A 208 16.52 -13.75 -0.29
N GLU A 209 17.06 -14.49 0.66
CA GLU A 209 18.17 -14.05 1.51
C GLU A 209 19.43 -13.74 0.68
N VAL A 210 19.74 -14.55 -0.35
CA VAL A 210 20.82 -14.29 -1.30
C VAL A 210 20.57 -13.01 -2.08
N MET A 211 19.37 -12.85 -2.62
CA MET A 211 18.99 -11.64 -3.37
C MET A 211 19.11 -10.38 -2.50
N LEU A 212 18.65 -10.42 -1.25
CA LEU A 212 18.77 -9.32 -0.30
C LEU A 212 20.25 -9.05 0.07
N GLY A 213 21.07 -10.09 0.17
CA GLY A 213 22.52 -10.00 0.38
C GLY A 213 23.23 -9.32 -0.80
N ILE A 214 22.86 -9.65 -2.04
CA ILE A 214 23.40 -9.03 -3.26
C ILE A 214 23.09 -7.53 -3.28
N ARG A 215 21.86 -7.16 -3.00
CA ARG A 215 21.45 -5.73 -2.95
C ARG A 215 22.25 -4.89 -1.96
N LYS A 216 22.72 -5.50 -0.87
CA LYS A 216 23.55 -4.85 0.14
C LYS A 216 25.06 -4.82 -0.19
N GLY A 217 25.48 -5.37 -1.33
CA GLY A 217 26.88 -5.52 -1.69
C GLY A 217 27.62 -6.59 -0.85
N ASN A 218 26.90 -7.44 -0.13
CA ASN A 218 27.46 -8.47 0.76
C ASN A 218 27.43 -9.88 0.13
N ALA A 219 27.12 -10.01 -1.14
CA ALA A 219 26.84 -11.28 -1.80
C ALA A 219 27.98 -12.33 -1.75
N PHE A 220 29.20 -11.94 -1.35
CA PHE A 220 30.37 -12.83 -1.40
C PHE A 220 31.04 -13.07 -0.06
N VAL A 221 30.49 -12.60 1.07
CA VAL A 221 31.16 -12.71 2.36
C VAL A 221 30.98 -14.09 3.03
N ASN A 222 29.97 -14.87 2.63
CA ASN A 222 29.64 -16.17 3.26
C ASN A 222 29.55 -17.38 2.33
N VAL A 223 30.03 -17.30 1.11
CA VAL A 223 30.15 -18.50 0.26
C VAL A 223 31.44 -19.22 0.64
N ARG A 224 31.33 -20.30 1.43
CA ARG A 224 32.46 -21.23 1.62
C ARG A 224 32.84 -21.82 0.26
N PRO A 225 34.10 -21.67 -0.19
CA PRO A 225 34.52 -22.28 -1.42
C PRO A 225 34.56 -23.81 -1.22
N HIS A 226 33.69 -24.52 -1.95
CA HIS A 226 33.82 -25.94 -2.11
C HIS A 226 34.91 -26.25 -3.14
N HIS A 227 36.04 -26.74 -2.59
CA HIS A 227 37.13 -27.53 -3.19
C HIS A 227 38.02 -26.90 -4.29
N GLY A 228 39.31 -26.88 -3.96
CA GLY A 228 40.41 -27.04 -4.86
C GLY A 228 41.72 -26.44 -4.31
N PRO A 229 42.82 -27.23 -4.19
CA PRO A 229 44.07 -26.72 -3.69
C PRO A 229 44.88 -26.13 -4.84
N THR A 230 45.35 -24.93 -4.73
CA THR A 230 46.72 -24.54 -5.10
C THR A 230 46.95 -23.06 -4.90
N ALA A 231 48.11 -22.81 -4.36
CA ALA A 231 48.72 -21.58 -3.93
C ALA A 231 48.85 -20.49 -5.04
N ALA A 232 48.63 -19.24 -4.64
CA ALA A 232 49.49 -18.13 -5.00
C ALA A 232 49.26 -16.94 -4.04
N LYS A 233 50.19 -16.66 -3.21
CA LYS A 233 50.32 -15.41 -2.47
C LYS A 233 50.44 -14.26 -3.47
N ARG A 234 49.43 -13.36 -3.46
CA ARG A 234 49.59 -12.00 -3.95
C ARG A 234 49.17 -11.04 -2.85
N SER A 235 50.19 -10.41 -2.27
CA SER A 235 50.10 -9.21 -1.46
C SER A 235 49.53 -8.05 -2.28
N GLY A 236 48.39 -7.56 -1.84
CA GLY A 236 47.81 -6.36 -2.41
C GLY A 236 46.69 -5.87 -1.50
N GLY A 237 46.93 -4.74 -0.82
CA GLY A 237 46.11 -4.20 0.26
C GLY A 237 44.64 -4.00 -0.19
N ALA A 238 43.78 -4.75 0.44
CA ALA A 238 42.36 -4.45 0.46
C ALA A 238 42.11 -3.50 1.62
N GLY A 239 41.79 -2.27 1.33
CA GLY A 239 41.30 -1.34 2.31
C GLY A 239 40.07 -1.95 2.98
N GLU A 240 40.18 -2.29 4.24
CA GLU A 240 39.06 -2.51 5.13
C GLU A 240 38.25 -1.23 5.17
N GLY A 241 37.18 -1.18 4.39
CA GLY A 241 36.13 -0.18 4.54
C GLY A 241 35.59 -0.34 5.96
N ARG A 242 36.12 0.44 6.89
CA ARG A 242 35.55 0.60 8.23
C ARG A 242 34.07 0.96 8.03
N ARG A 243 33.20 0.00 8.26
CA ARG A 243 31.78 0.29 8.46
C ARG A 243 31.68 1.20 9.67
N ASP A 244 31.19 2.39 9.45
CA ASP A 244 30.87 3.31 10.54
C ASP A 244 29.77 2.63 11.40
N PRO A 245 30.04 2.32 12.69
CA PRO A 245 29.04 1.66 13.54
C PRO A 245 27.76 2.49 13.72
N ALA A 246 27.82 3.80 13.45
CA ALA A 246 26.67 4.69 13.44
C ALA A 246 25.75 4.44 12.22
N ALA A 247 26.30 4.13 11.03
CA ALA A 247 25.51 3.84 9.84
C ALA A 247 24.73 2.51 9.92
N ALA A 248 25.19 1.56 10.75
CA ALA A 248 24.49 0.29 10.99
C ALA A 248 23.22 0.45 11.83
N LYS A 249 23.11 1.50 12.65
CA LYS A 249 21.91 1.78 13.46
C LYS A 249 20.76 2.40 12.66
N ASP A 250 21.03 2.91 11.48
CA ASP A 250 20.05 3.67 10.65
C ASP A 250 19.46 2.87 9.50
N SER A 251 19.75 1.58 9.35
CA SER A 251 19.22 0.76 8.27
C SER A 251 18.37 -0.40 8.80
N TRP A 252 17.15 -0.54 8.28
CA TRP A 252 16.31 -1.71 8.50
C TRP A 252 16.79 -2.87 7.62
N GLU A 253 16.99 -4.02 8.23
CA GLU A 253 17.24 -5.25 7.49
C GLU A 253 15.95 -6.02 7.34
N ALA A 254 15.47 -6.13 6.09
CA ALA A 254 14.23 -6.81 5.78
C ALA A 254 14.35 -8.32 6.12
N PRO A 255 13.62 -8.83 7.12
CA PRO A 255 13.66 -10.25 7.49
C PRO A 255 12.82 -11.10 6.54
N VAL A 256 13.17 -12.40 6.47
CA VAL A 256 12.39 -13.42 5.76
C VAL A 256 11.77 -14.33 6.81
N LEU A 257 10.45 -14.29 6.94
CA LEU A 257 9.70 -15.05 7.94
C LEU A 257 8.95 -16.23 7.28
N MET A 258 8.78 -17.30 8.04
CA MET A 258 8.09 -18.51 7.61
C MET A 258 6.74 -18.59 8.33
N THR A 259 5.64 -18.79 7.56
CA THR A 259 4.31 -18.90 8.16
C THR A 259 3.50 -20.05 7.56
N VAL A 260 2.60 -20.63 8.36
CA VAL A 260 1.50 -21.46 7.91
C VAL A 260 0.22 -20.80 8.44
N ALA A 261 -0.30 -19.82 7.69
CA ALA A 261 -1.39 -18.96 8.12
C ALA A 261 -2.64 -19.76 8.55
N THR A 262 -2.97 -20.84 7.85
CA THR A 262 -4.10 -21.72 8.19
C THR A 262 -3.98 -22.40 9.55
N LYS A 263 -2.76 -22.50 10.09
CA LYS A 263 -2.47 -23.12 11.40
C LYS A 263 -2.04 -22.08 12.46
N GLY A 264 -2.03 -20.80 12.11
CA GLY A 264 -1.54 -19.74 13.00
C GLY A 264 -0.03 -19.76 13.26
N GLN A 265 0.73 -20.65 12.59
CA GLN A 265 2.17 -20.78 12.81
C GLN A 265 2.93 -19.57 12.22
N GLY A 266 3.91 -19.04 12.97
CA GLY A 266 4.71 -17.90 12.58
C GLY A 266 4.00 -16.53 12.72
N ILE A 267 2.73 -16.49 13.12
CA ILE A 267 1.94 -15.22 13.22
C ILE A 267 2.47 -14.36 14.36
N ALA A 268 2.77 -14.95 15.52
CA ALA A 268 3.30 -14.20 16.67
C ALA A 268 4.65 -13.52 16.32
N GLU A 269 5.51 -14.22 15.59
CA GLU A 269 6.80 -13.66 15.13
C GLU A 269 6.58 -12.54 14.10
N LEU A 270 5.64 -12.72 13.17
CA LEU A 270 5.29 -11.69 12.20
C LEU A 270 4.78 -10.43 12.89
N VAL A 271 3.84 -10.55 13.86
CA VAL A 271 3.33 -9.41 14.64
C VAL A 271 4.45 -8.71 15.39
N ALA A 272 5.32 -9.44 16.09
CA ALA A 272 6.47 -8.88 16.79
C ALA A 272 7.44 -8.16 15.84
N THR A 273 7.61 -8.68 14.62
CA THR A 273 8.47 -8.06 13.62
C THR A 273 7.87 -6.79 13.02
N LEU A 274 6.55 -6.76 12.79
CA LEU A 274 5.82 -5.57 12.38
C LEU A 274 5.92 -4.46 13.42
N ASP A 275 5.76 -4.80 14.71
CA ASP A 275 5.93 -3.83 15.80
C ASP A 275 7.37 -3.32 15.85
N ARG A 276 8.40 -4.19 15.77
CA ARG A 276 9.81 -3.77 15.72
C ARG A 276 10.12 -2.85 14.55
N HIS A 277 9.53 -3.10 13.36
CA HIS A 277 9.72 -2.22 12.22
C HIS A 277 9.08 -0.85 12.46
N HIS A 278 7.88 -0.81 13.04
CA HIS A 278 7.22 0.43 13.39
C HIS A 278 8.04 1.25 14.41
N ASP A 279 8.54 0.60 15.47
CA ASP A 279 9.42 1.21 16.48
C ASP A 279 10.71 1.75 15.84
N PHE A 280 11.30 0.99 14.89
CA PHE A 280 12.45 1.45 14.12
C PHE A 280 12.13 2.70 13.29
N LEU A 281 10.99 2.74 12.61
CA LEU A 281 10.57 3.91 11.84
C LEU A 281 10.38 5.14 12.74
N GLN A 282 9.80 4.95 13.92
CA GLN A 282 9.61 6.04 14.90
C GLN A 282 10.94 6.54 15.44
N SER A 283 11.77 5.64 15.95
CA SER A 283 13.04 6.00 16.60
C SER A 283 14.08 6.59 15.65
N SER A 284 14.05 6.20 14.35
CA SER A 284 14.95 6.74 13.32
C SER A 284 14.43 8.02 12.64
N GLY A 285 13.23 8.51 12.98
CA GLY A 285 12.59 9.65 12.32
C GLY A 285 12.05 9.36 10.91
N LYS A 286 12.23 8.13 10.41
CA LYS A 286 11.79 7.73 9.05
C LYS A 286 10.28 7.69 8.91
N LEU A 287 9.54 7.47 10.00
CA LEU A 287 8.08 7.53 9.99
C LEU A 287 7.59 8.93 9.59
N GLU A 288 8.13 9.96 10.22
CA GLU A 288 7.80 11.35 9.94
C GLU A 288 8.17 11.73 8.50
N GLU A 289 9.35 11.32 8.04
CA GLU A 289 9.80 11.55 6.66
C GLU A 289 8.86 10.88 5.64
N ARG A 290 8.44 9.63 5.86
CA ARG A 290 7.48 8.90 5.03
C ARG A 290 6.12 9.61 5.01
N ARG A 291 5.62 10.03 6.16
CA ARG A 291 4.36 10.77 6.30
C ARG A 291 4.40 12.10 5.54
N ARG A 292 5.49 12.85 5.65
CA ARG A 292 5.67 14.11 4.90
C ARG A 292 5.72 13.91 3.40
N ARG A 293 6.45 12.89 2.91
CA ARG A 293 6.49 12.55 1.48
C ARG A 293 5.10 12.19 0.96
N ARG A 294 4.36 11.37 1.70
CA ARG A 294 3.00 10.95 1.37
C ARG A 294 2.05 12.16 1.33
N LEU A 295 2.08 13.03 2.34
CA LEU A 295 1.28 14.25 2.37
C LEU A 295 1.59 15.17 1.18
N ALA A 296 2.86 15.34 0.82
CA ALA A 296 3.24 16.14 -0.34
C ALA A 296 2.72 15.55 -1.66
N ALA A 297 2.83 14.23 -1.85
CA ALA A 297 2.30 13.54 -3.02
C ALA A 297 0.77 13.67 -3.10
N ARG A 298 0.08 13.46 -1.98
CA ARG A 298 -1.37 13.60 -1.86
C ARG A 298 -1.84 15.03 -2.14
N THR A 299 -1.17 16.04 -1.55
CA THR A 299 -1.52 17.44 -1.82
C THR A 299 -1.44 17.77 -3.30
N ARG A 300 -0.42 17.25 -4.01
CA ARG A 300 -0.32 17.39 -5.47
C ARG A 300 -1.45 16.67 -6.19
N ALA A 301 -1.81 15.46 -5.77
CA ALA A 301 -2.91 14.69 -6.37
C ALA A 301 -4.27 15.40 -6.19
N VAL A 302 -4.53 15.93 -5.00
CA VAL A 302 -5.74 16.73 -4.70
C VAL A 302 -5.77 18.00 -5.56
N LEU A 303 -4.64 18.71 -5.65
CA LEU A 303 -4.53 19.91 -6.50
C LEU A 303 -4.78 19.59 -7.98
N ASN A 304 -4.17 18.51 -8.51
CA ASN A 304 -4.39 18.10 -9.89
C ASN A 304 -5.87 17.74 -10.15
N ARG A 305 -6.51 17.05 -9.19
CA ARG A 305 -7.94 16.73 -9.26
C ARG A 305 -8.78 18.00 -9.29
N ALA A 306 -8.53 18.95 -8.39
CA ALA A 306 -9.25 20.22 -8.32
C ALA A 306 -9.07 21.07 -9.57
N ILE A 307 -7.84 21.18 -10.09
CA ILE A 307 -7.56 21.91 -11.35
C ILE A 307 -8.30 21.26 -12.52
N ARG A 308 -8.25 19.93 -12.63
CA ARG A 308 -8.93 19.21 -13.68
C ARG A 308 -10.45 19.45 -13.62
N GLN A 309 -11.03 19.31 -12.42
CA GLN A 309 -12.45 19.51 -12.20
C GLN A 309 -12.85 20.94 -12.55
N TRP A 310 -12.10 21.93 -12.07
CA TRP A 310 -12.31 23.33 -12.42
C TRP A 310 -12.25 23.58 -13.93
N VAL A 311 -11.24 23.03 -14.63
CA VAL A 311 -11.10 23.21 -16.08
C VAL A 311 -12.23 22.55 -16.85
N LEU A 312 -12.65 21.32 -16.49
CA LEU A 312 -13.66 20.58 -17.24
C LEU A 312 -15.09 21.00 -16.90
N ASP A 313 -15.39 21.24 -15.62
CA ASP A 313 -16.75 21.44 -15.14
C ASP A 313 -17.15 22.93 -15.08
N GLU A 314 -16.22 23.84 -14.77
CA GLU A 314 -16.49 25.26 -14.58
C GLU A 314 -16.10 26.14 -15.79
N THR A 315 -15.47 25.54 -16.81
CA THR A 315 -15.17 26.24 -18.06
C THR A 315 -15.86 25.54 -19.25
N GLU A 316 -15.90 26.19 -20.39
CA GLU A 316 -16.43 25.57 -21.63
C GLU A 316 -15.46 24.54 -22.24
N ALA A 317 -14.55 23.97 -21.46
CA ALA A 317 -13.50 23.08 -21.95
C ALA A 317 -14.07 21.78 -22.53
N GLU A 318 -15.05 21.17 -21.85
CA GLU A 318 -15.68 19.92 -22.30
C GLU A 318 -16.44 20.13 -23.60
N ASP A 319 -17.18 21.21 -23.72
CA ASP A 319 -17.89 21.60 -24.96
C ASP A 319 -16.93 21.89 -26.11
N LEU A 320 -15.78 22.48 -25.80
CA LEU A 320 -14.74 22.74 -26.81
C LEU A 320 -14.11 21.43 -27.27
N LEU A 321 -13.78 20.52 -26.34
CA LEU A 321 -13.26 19.20 -26.66
C LEU A 321 -14.23 18.43 -27.56
N ALA A 322 -15.53 18.39 -27.21
CA ALA A 322 -16.55 17.72 -28.00
C ALA A 322 -16.65 18.31 -29.43
N ARG A 323 -16.63 19.64 -29.57
CA ARG A 323 -16.68 20.32 -30.89
C ARG A 323 -15.43 20.07 -31.75
N ARG A 324 -14.28 19.83 -31.16
CA ARG A 324 -12.99 19.60 -31.85
C ARG A 324 -12.69 18.14 -32.12
N LEU A 325 -13.48 17.22 -31.60
CA LEU A 325 -13.22 15.77 -31.72
C LEU A 325 -13.18 15.32 -33.19
N ASP A 326 -14.07 15.84 -34.06
CA ASP A 326 -14.08 15.52 -35.48
C ASP A 326 -12.84 16.06 -36.21
N ASP A 327 -12.37 17.27 -35.85
CA ASP A 327 -11.12 17.81 -36.40
C ASP A 327 -9.90 16.94 -36.04
N VAL A 328 -9.86 16.42 -34.80
CA VAL A 328 -8.80 15.51 -34.33
C VAL A 328 -8.92 14.16 -35.05
N ALA A 329 -10.10 13.61 -35.19
CA ALA A 329 -10.34 12.33 -35.87
C ALA A 329 -9.99 12.42 -37.39
N ALA A 330 -10.21 13.55 -38.01
CA ALA A 330 -9.85 13.84 -39.41
C ALA A 330 -8.36 14.16 -39.60
N GLY A 331 -7.58 14.28 -38.53
CA GLY A 331 -6.16 14.63 -38.55
C GLY A 331 -5.87 16.08 -38.97
N THR A 332 -6.86 16.94 -39.00
CA THR A 332 -6.71 18.36 -39.33
C THR A 332 -6.19 19.19 -38.18
N ARG A 333 -6.35 18.69 -36.95
CA ARG A 333 -5.76 19.20 -35.71
C ARG A 333 -5.19 18.07 -34.89
N SER A 334 -4.16 18.39 -34.12
CA SER A 334 -3.62 17.43 -33.14
C SER A 334 -4.34 17.56 -31.78
N PRO A 335 -4.31 16.52 -30.95
CA PRO A 335 -4.77 16.63 -29.54
C PRO A 335 -4.03 17.74 -28.77
N TYR A 336 -2.78 18.03 -29.13
CA TYR A 336 -1.97 19.09 -28.50
C TYR A 336 -2.48 20.50 -28.85
N ASP A 337 -2.94 20.71 -30.10
CA ASP A 337 -3.50 21.99 -30.54
C ASP A 337 -4.80 22.28 -29.79
N VAL A 338 -5.65 21.26 -29.62
CA VAL A 338 -6.91 21.38 -28.89
C VAL A 338 -6.65 21.64 -27.41
N ALA A 339 -5.71 20.93 -26.80
CA ALA A 339 -5.32 21.18 -25.41
C ALA A 339 -4.77 22.59 -25.21
N ALA A 340 -3.96 23.10 -26.15
CA ALA A 340 -3.46 24.48 -26.10
C ALA A 340 -4.60 25.52 -26.25
N GLU A 341 -5.60 25.25 -27.09
CA GLU A 341 -6.79 26.10 -27.25
C GLU A 341 -7.60 26.19 -25.94
N VAL A 342 -7.84 25.04 -25.26
CA VAL A 342 -8.49 24.98 -23.96
C VAL A 342 -7.70 25.78 -22.92
N LEU A 343 -6.40 25.53 -22.79
CA LEU A 343 -5.56 26.22 -21.81
C LEU A 343 -5.49 27.74 -22.04
N ASN A 344 -5.47 28.17 -23.29
CA ASN A 344 -5.48 29.60 -23.63
C ASN A 344 -6.81 30.27 -23.25
N LYS A 345 -7.94 29.59 -23.44
CA LYS A 345 -9.26 30.10 -22.98
C LYS A 345 -9.30 30.25 -21.47
N VAL A 346 -8.90 29.20 -20.75
CA VAL A 346 -8.82 29.20 -19.28
C VAL A 346 -7.95 30.34 -18.78
N ARG A 347 -6.76 30.55 -19.39
CA ARG A 347 -5.82 31.61 -19.00
C ARG A 347 -6.33 33.00 -19.24
N ASN A 348 -7.16 33.19 -20.28
CA ASN A 348 -7.71 34.49 -20.65
C ASN A 348 -9.08 34.81 -20.00
N GLY A 349 -9.56 33.94 -19.10
CA GLY A 349 -10.79 34.18 -18.32
C GLY A 349 -12.07 34.17 -19.15
N LYS A 350 -12.08 33.44 -20.25
CA LYS A 350 -13.25 33.28 -21.14
C LYS A 350 -13.64 31.81 -21.24
#